data_12e6792148243fc2bb1502a7dab928a3
#
_entry.id   12e6792148243fc2bb1502a7dab928a3
#
_cell.length_a   1.000
_cell.length_b   1.000
_cell.length_c   1.000
_cell.angle_alpha   90.00
_cell.angle_beta   90.00
_cell.angle_gamma   90.00
#
_symmetry.space_group_name_H-M   'P 1'
#
loop_
_entity.id
_entity.type
_entity.pdbx_description
1 polymer ?
#
loop_
_entity_poly.entity_id
_entity_poly.type
_entity_poly.pdbx_seq_one_letter_code
_entity_poly.pdbx_strand_id
1 'polypeptide(L)'
;MDNSPLNGIKLDDLAAYTQVITEDATQAISEYGIVAEWKGGVHSEIRTLNQKVGGKEIVKDFIFEVGEPEELLGNNAYPTPQDYLLGGMAGCMMVGFVAGASARGIK
;
A
#
# COMPACT_ATOMS: atom_id res chain seq x y z
N MET A 1 19.12 -20.70 -13.58
CA MET A 1 19.35 -19.30 -13.23
C MET A 1 18.87 -19.03 -11.82
N ASP A 2 19.62 -18.23 -11.12
CA ASP A 2 19.35 -17.92 -9.73
C ASP A 2 18.32 -16.78 -9.64
N ASN A 3 17.17 -17.04 -8.99
CA ASN A 3 16.13 -16.04 -8.72
C ASN A 3 16.22 -15.58 -7.27
N SER A 4 17.45 -15.47 -6.75
CA SER A 4 17.66 -14.93 -5.40
C SER A 4 17.22 -13.46 -5.33
N PRO A 5 16.54 -13.05 -4.28
CA PRO A 5 16.10 -11.67 -4.17
C PRO A 5 17.28 -10.72 -3.96
N LEU A 6 17.19 -9.54 -4.58
CA LEU A 6 18.07 -8.41 -4.31
C LEU A 6 17.24 -7.39 -3.50
N ASN A 7 17.70 -7.04 -2.30
CA ASN A 7 16.95 -6.19 -1.38
C ASN A 7 15.54 -6.71 -1.10
N GLY A 8 15.36 -8.04 -1.12
CA GLY A 8 14.06 -8.66 -0.93
C GLY A 8 13.20 -8.70 -2.20
N ILE A 9 13.68 -8.20 -3.33
CA ILE A 9 12.94 -8.18 -4.60
C ILE A 9 13.42 -9.31 -5.49
N LYS A 10 12.51 -10.18 -5.92
CA LYS A 10 12.80 -11.22 -6.90
C LYS A 10 12.71 -10.60 -8.29
N LEU A 11 13.85 -10.30 -8.89
CA LEU A 11 13.93 -9.55 -10.15
C LEU A 11 13.30 -10.30 -11.32
N ASP A 12 13.37 -11.64 -11.34
CA ASP A 12 12.74 -12.42 -12.40
C ASP A 12 11.22 -12.29 -12.33
N ASP A 13 10.65 -12.26 -11.13
CA ASP A 13 9.22 -12.09 -10.95
C ASP A 13 8.79 -10.67 -11.35
N LEU A 14 9.60 -9.66 -11.02
CA LEU A 14 9.35 -8.28 -11.43
C LEU A 14 9.37 -8.16 -12.96
N ALA A 15 10.36 -8.77 -13.61
CA ALA A 15 10.47 -8.76 -15.07
C ALA A 15 9.29 -9.47 -15.72
N ALA A 16 8.83 -10.59 -15.14
CA ALA A 16 7.67 -11.32 -15.64
C ALA A 16 6.40 -10.49 -15.56
N TYR A 17 6.19 -9.78 -14.47
CA TYR A 17 5.03 -8.90 -14.32
C TYR A 17 5.09 -7.72 -15.30
N THR A 18 6.28 -7.15 -15.50
CA THR A 18 6.49 -6.08 -16.47
C THR A 18 6.13 -6.56 -17.88
N GLN A 19 6.49 -7.80 -18.22
CA GLN A 19 6.17 -8.39 -19.52
C GLN A 19 4.65 -8.54 -19.69
N VAL A 20 3.95 -9.00 -18.65
CA VAL A 20 2.48 -9.13 -18.68
C VAL A 20 1.84 -7.77 -18.95
N ILE A 21 2.28 -6.71 -18.29
CA ILE A 21 1.76 -5.35 -18.46
C ILE A 21 2.06 -4.84 -19.86
N THR A 22 3.25 -5.14 -20.41
CA THR A 22 3.65 -4.72 -21.75
C THR A 22 2.76 -5.33 -22.81
N GLU A 23 2.36 -6.58 -22.64
CA GLU A 23 1.47 -7.28 -23.57
C GLU A 23 0.01 -6.89 -23.40
N ASP A 24 -0.41 -6.58 -22.18
CA ASP A 24 -1.80 -6.20 -21.86
C ASP A 24 -1.79 -5.17 -20.74
N ALA A 25 -1.96 -3.90 -21.11
CA ALA A 25 -1.92 -2.79 -20.16
C ALA A 25 -3.05 -2.86 -19.11
N THR A 26 -4.14 -3.58 -19.37
CA THR A 26 -5.21 -3.72 -18.40
C THR A 26 -4.76 -4.51 -17.17
N GLN A 27 -3.68 -5.28 -17.27
CA GLN A 27 -3.12 -6.03 -16.14
C GLN A 27 -2.45 -5.10 -15.12
N ALA A 28 -2.21 -3.84 -15.46
CA ALA A 28 -1.70 -2.83 -14.54
C ALA A 28 -2.81 -2.06 -13.81
N ILE A 29 -4.07 -2.27 -14.19
CA ILE A 29 -5.17 -1.56 -13.55
C ILE A 29 -5.36 -2.10 -12.13
N SER A 30 -5.26 -1.20 -11.14
CA SER A 30 -5.45 -1.54 -9.73
C SER A 30 -6.62 -0.75 -9.18
N GLU A 31 -7.45 -1.44 -8.40
CA GLU A 31 -8.60 -0.83 -7.74
C GLU A 31 -8.48 -1.02 -6.24
N TYR A 32 -8.73 0.04 -5.49
CA TYR A 32 -8.66 0.07 -4.03
C TYR A 32 -9.95 0.65 -3.48
N GLY A 33 -10.29 0.25 -2.27
CA GLY A 33 -11.42 0.83 -1.59
C GLY A 33 -11.34 0.67 -0.09
N ILE A 34 -12.06 1.52 0.61
CA ILE A 34 -12.18 1.48 2.06
C ILE A 34 -13.64 1.73 2.47
N VAL A 35 -13.94 1.35 3.70
CA VAL A 35 -15.16 1.77 4.39
C VAL A 35 -14.72 2.48 5.66
N ALA A 36 -15.23 3.69 5.87
CA ALA A 36 -14.96 4.46 7.07
C ALA A 36 -16.23 4.50 7.91
N GLU A 37 -16.08 4.23 9.21
CA GLU A 37 -17.18 4.27 10.15
C GLU A 37 -16.84 5.25 11.27
N TRP A 38 -17.75 6.17 11.54
CA TRP A 38 -17.59 7.11 12.65
C TRP A 38 -17.84 6.39 13.97
N LYS A 39 -16.93 6.57 14.93
CA LYS A 39 -17.00 5.92 16.24
C LYS A 39 -17.22 6.91 17.39
N GLY A 40 -17.53 8.15 17.08
CA GLY A 40 -17.76 9.19 18.06
C GLY A 40 -16.65 10.23 18.08
N GLY A 41 -17.01 11.50 18.29
CA GLY A 41 -16.03 12.58 18.34
C GLY A 41 -15.19 12.64 17.08
N VAL A 42 -13.88 12.62 17.25
CA VAL A 42 -12.90 12.64 16.14
C VAL A 42 -12.34 11.25 15.83
N HIS A 43 -12.94 10.20 16.36
CA HIS A 43 -12.50 8.81 16.19
C HIS A 43 -13.24 8.14 15.03
N SER A 44 -12.50 7.51 14.14
CA SER A 44 -13.02 6.74 13.00
C SER A 44 -12.34 5.39 12.91
N GLU A 45 -13.05 4.40 12.40
CA GLU A 45 -12.50 3.10 12.07
C GLU A 45 -12.50 2.95 10.55
N ILE A 46 -11.37 2.53 10.00
CA ILE A 46 -11.23 2.33 8.56
C ILE A 46 -11.02 0.84 8.31
N ARG A 47 -11.80 0.30 7.40
CA ARG A 47 -11.69 -1.09 6.97
C ARG A 47 -11.34 -1.13 5.50
N THR A 48 -10.34 -1.93 5.14
CA THR A 48 -9.99 -2.11 3.72
C THR A 48 -11.01 -3.00 3.04
N LEU A 49 -11.32 -2.67 1.79
CA LEU A 49 -12.02 -3.56 0.87
C LEU A 49 -10.99 -4.41 0.12
N ASN A 50 -11.45 -5.45 -0.56
CA ASN A 50 -10.56 -6.24 -1.38
C ASN A 50 -9.99 -5.38 -2.51
N GLN A 51 -8.73 -5.62 -2.83
CA GLN A 51 -8.02 -4.95 -3.92
C GLN A 51 -8.20 -5.75 -5.21
N LYS A 52 -8.15 -5.08 -6.34
CA LYS A 52 -8.08 -5.74 -7.65
C LYS A 52 -6.83 -5.27 -8.38
N VAL A 53 -6.13 -6.21 -8.99
CA VAL A 53 -4.97 -5.93 -9.83
C VAL A 53 -5.13 -6.75 -11.10
N GLY A 54 -5.28 -6.08 -12.24
CA GLY A 54 -5.50 -6.74 -13.53
C GLY A 54 -6.75 -7.61 -13.55
N GLY A 55 -7.79 -7.23 -12.80
CA GLY A 55 -9.01 -8.02 -12.68
C GLY A 55 -8.94 -9.14 -11.66
N LYS A 56 -7.76 -9.45 -11.13
CA LYS A 56 -7.59 -10.45 -10.08
C LYS A 56 -7.94 -9.84 -8.73
N GLU A 57 -8.84 -10.50 -7.98
CA GLU A 57 -9.21 -10.04 -6.64
C GLU A 57 -8.19 -10.51 -5.62
N ILE A 58 -7.73 -9.56 -4.80
CA ILE A 58 -6.80 -9.82 -3.70
C ILE A 58 -7.56 -9.54 -2.40
N VAL A 59 -7.67 -10.56 -1.56
CA VAL A 59 -8.38 -10.42 -0.29
C VAL A 59 -7.59 -9.52 0.64
N LYS A 60 -8.27 -8.51 1.19
CA LYS A 60 -7.74 -7.60 2.20
C LYS A 60 -8.64 -7.63 3.41
N ASP A 61 -8.05 -7.75 4.58
CA ASP A 61 -8.81 -7.77 5.83
C ASP A 61 -8.01 -7.00 6.89
N PHE A 62 -7.90 -5.68 6.67
CA PHE A 62 -7.20 -4.81 7.59
C PHE A 62 -8.15 -3.76 8.15
N ILE A 63 -8.01 -3.53 9.45
CA ILE A 63 -8.77 -2.50 10.16
C ILE A 63 -7.73 -1.61 10.84
N PHE A 64 -7.91 -0.31 10.69
CA PHE A 64 -7.06 0.65 11.41
C PHE A 64 -7.92 1.80 11.91
N GLU A 65 -7.47 2.42 12.99
CA GLU A 65 -8.24 3.45 13.65
C GLU A 65 -7.53 4.79 13.52
N VAL A 66 -8.32 5.84 13.44
CA VAL A 66 -7.86 7.21 13.21
C VAL A 66 -8.40 8.07 14.33
N GLY A 67 -7.56 8.92 14.89
CA GLY A 67 -7.94 9.84 15.94
C GLY A 67 -7.16 11.14 15.83
N GLU A 68 -7.20 11.91 16.90
CA GLU A 68 -6.55 13.21 16.98
C GLU A 68 -5.93 13.38 18.37
N PRO A 69 -4.94 14.27 18.54
CA PRO A 69 -4.46 14.62 19.87
C PRO A 69 -5.47 15.47 20.62
N GLU A 70 -5.22 15.70 21.90
CA GLU A 70 -6.12 16.46 22.75
C GLU A 70 -6.40 17.87 22.23
N GLU A 71 -5.39 18.50 21.64
CA GLU A 71 -5.50 19.85 21.06
C GLU A 71 -6.52 19.92 19.93
N LEU A 72 -6.79 18.78 19.29
CA LEU A 72 -7.77 18.67 18.21
C LEU A 72 -8.96 17.79 18.63
N LEU A 73 -9.27 17.82 19.93
CA LEU A 73 -10.47 17.21 20.51
C LEU A 73 -10.44 15.68 20.59
N GLY A 74 -9.26 15.08 20.45
CA GLY A 74 -9.05 13.65 20.61
C GLY A 74 -8.43 13.30 21.96
N ASN A 75 -7.94 12.09 22.06
CA ASN A 75 -7.28 11.60 23.28
C ASN A 75 -5.90 10.98 22.97
N ASN A 76 -5.39 11.24 21.77
CA ASN A 76 -4.08 10.74 21.31
C ASN A 76 -3.96 9.20 21.39
N ALA A 77 -5.08 8.50 21.21
CA ALA A 77 -5.10 7.03 21.27
C ALA A 77 -4.74 6.38 19.92
N TYR A 78 -4.88 7.11 18.83
CA TYR A 78 -4.67 6.58 17.48
C TYR A 78 -3.93 7.59 16.62
N PRO A 79 -3.25 7.12 15.53
CA PRO A 79 -2.62 8.04 14.60
C PRO A 79 -3.64 8.99 13.95
N THR A 80 -3.17 10.16 13.58
CA THR A 80 -4.00 11.16 12.91
C THR A 80 -4.17 10.84 11.43
N PRO A 81 -5.17 11.46 10.75
CA PRO A 81 -5.28 11.34 9.29
C PRO A 81 -3.99 11.72 8.57
N GLN A 82 -3.30 12.76 9.07
CA GLN A 82 -2.04 13.22 8.48
C GLN A 82 -0.94 12.16 8.62
N ASP A 83 -0.88 11.46 9.75
CA ASP A 83 0.08 10.36 9.96
C ASP A 83 -0.14 9.26 8.94
N TYR A 84 -1.38 8.86 8.69
CA TYR A 84 -1.70 7.84 7.71
C TYR A 84 -1.37 8.27 6.29
N LEU A 85 -1.69 9.52 5.95
CA LEU A 85 -1.39 10.06 4.63
C LEU A 85 0.11 10.09 4.37
N LEU A 86 0.87 10.63 5.32
CA LEU A 86 2.33 10.69 5.23
C LEU A 86 2.95 9.30 5.22
N GLY A 87 2.44 8.40 6.07
CA GLY A 87 2.91 7.01 6.12
C GLY A 87 2.67 6.28 4.82
N GLY A 88 1.51 6.48 4.20
CA GLY A 88 1.19 5.90 2.90
C GLY A 88 2.10 6.42 1.81
N MET A 89 2.34 7.73 1.78
CA MET A 89 3.24 8.34 0.81
C MET A 89 4.68 7.82 0.99
N ALA A 90 5.16 7.78 2.23
CA ALA A 90 6.50 7.28 2.53
C ALA A 90 6.65 5.81 2.14
N GLY A 91 5.64 4.98 2.42
CA GLY A 91 5.64 3.57 2.03
C GLY A 91 5.71 3.39 0.53
N CYS A 92 4.93 4.18 -0.20
CA CYS A 92 4.94 4.16 -1.67
C CYS A 92 6.30 4.54 -2.23
N MET A 93 6.93 5.59 -1.67
CA MET A 93 8.25 6.04 -2.09
C MET A 93 9.31 4.97 -1.81
N MET A 94 9.24 4.31 -0.65
CA MET A 94 10.17 3.24 -0.32
C MET A 94 10.06 2.05 -1.28
N VAL A 95 8.84 1.62 -1.60
CA VAL A 95 8.64 0.53 -2.56
C VAL A 95 9.25 0.90 -3.92
N GLY A 96 8.96 2.10 -4.41
CA GLY A 96 9.49 2.56 -5.69
C GLY A 96 11.00 2.67 -5.70
N PHE A 97 11.57 3.20 -4.62
CA PHE A 97 13.03 3.35 -4.50
C PHE A 97 13.72 1.98 -4.46
N VAL A 98 13.23 1.05 -3.64
CA VAL A 98 13.83 -0.28 -3.50
C VAL A 98 13.70 -1.08 -4.79
N ALA A 99 12.52 -1.06 -5.42
CA ALA A 99 12.31 -1.77 -6.68
C ALA A 99 13.20 -1.20 -7.79
N GLY A 100 13.31 0.13 -7.88
CA GLY A 100 14.14 0.78 -8.87
C GLY A 100 15.62 0.50 -8.68
N ALA A 101 16.11 0.58 -7.44
CA ALA A 101 17.50 0.25 -7.12
C ALA A 101 17.79 -1.21 -7.42
N SER A 102 16.90 -2.12 -7.05
CA SER A 102 17.08 -3.56 -7.28
C SER A 102 17.11 -3.88 -8.78
N ALA A 103 16.23 -3.25 -9.57
CA ALA A 103 16.22 -3.44 -11.02
C ALA A 103 17.52 -2.98 -11.69
N ARG A 104 18.26 -2.06 -11.04
CA ARG A 104 19.57 -1.59 -11.51
C ARG A 104 20.73 -2.33 -10.86
N GLY A 105 20.47 -3.38 -10.09
CA GLY A 105 21.50 -4.18 -9.43
C GLY A 105 22.15 -3.49 -8.21
N ILE A 106 21.55 -2.46 -7.68
CA ILE A 106 22.08 -1.72 -6.54
C ILE A 106 21.56 -2.33 -5.24
N LYS A 107 22.48 -2.62 -4.32
CA LYS A 107 22.16 -3.18 -3.03
C LYS A 107 22.15 -2.11 -1.92
#